data_2c9579898d3614313c056aa5f28ae56f
#
_entry.id   2c9579898d3614313c056aa5f28ae56f
#
_cell.length_a   1.000
_cell.length_b   1.000
_cell.length_c   1.000
_cell.angle_alpha   90.00
_cell.angle_beta   90.00
_cell.angle_gamma   90.00
#
_symmetry.space_group_name_H-M   'P 1'
#
loop_
_entity.id
_entity.type
_entity.pdbx_description
1 polymer ?
#
loop_
_entity_poly.entity_id
_entity_poly.type
_entity_poly.pdbx_seq_one_letter_code
_entity_poly.pdbx_strand_id
1 'polypeptide(L)'
;MPGLAAGLLGSITAQTQSLQAQQRDMNHRVCLYYGEALARYGFPHGHPLGVDRQGAFFEEAVSQGLDRRASILTPQSATREQIERFHTRSYVMDVMDAEDSGSEYLDNGDTPVFPGVYAASAAVVGSALDGLAHIMRAQCRATFQPIGGLHHARRDGAAGFCVFNDLGVVIETLRAEYDIQRVAYVDIDVHHGDGVFYAYEEDAELIFADIHEDGRYLYPGTGHESETGKGTAKGTKLNIPLPPGAGDKEFLEAWPRIVAHLRKFHPQFIVFQCGADGLDGDPLAHLRYTTQVHAHATRSLRHLADEMAAGRIMAFGGGGYERHNLAMAWCAVLRELSAA
;
A
#
# COMPACT_ATOMS: atom_id res chain seq x y z
N MET A 1 7.55 -5.15 62.69
CA MET A 1 6.65 -4.74 61.60
C MET A 1 7.27 -5.07 60.25
N PRO A 2 7.05 -6.25 59.64
CA PRO A 2 7.46 -6.56 58.26
C PRO A 2 6.26 -6.96 57.38
N GLY A 3 5.31 -6.07 57.19
CA GLY A 3 4.11 -6.40 56.42
C GLY A 3 3.80 -5.44 55.26
N LEU A 4 4.39 -4.26 55.22
CA LEU A 4 4.04 -3.21 54.21
C LEU A 4 4.91 -3.23 52.97
N ALA A 5 6.09 -3.85 53.00
CA ALA A 5 6.98 -3.85 51.81
C ALA A 5 6.63 -4.92 50.76
N ALA A 6 6.00 -6.03 51.15
CA ALA A 6 5.63 -7.12 50.24
C ALA A 6 4.43 -6.77 49.36
N GLY A 7 3.50 -5.93 49.83
CA GLY A 7 2.31 -5.50 49.08
C GLY A 7 2.61 -4.50 47.96
N LEU A 8 3.61 -3.64 48.14
CA LEU A 8 4.01 -2.64 47.14
C LEU A 8 4.79 -3.27 45.97
N LEU A 9 5.65 -4.25 46.25
CA LEU A 9 6.39 -4.97 45.22
C LEU A 9 5.48 -5.84 44.34
N GLY A 10 4.44 -6.47 44.92
CA GLY A 10 3.47 -7.27 44.17
C GLY A 10 2.56 -6.42 43.24
N SER A 11 2.21 -5.18 43.64
CA SER A 11 1.38 -4.29 42.81
C SER A 11 2.20 -3.68 41.66
N ILE A 12 3.47 -3.38 41.84
CA ILE A 12 4.35 -2.84 40.82
C ILE A 12 4.64 -3.92 39.76
N THR A 13 4.88 -5.17 40.15
CA THR A 13 5.10 -6.28 39.22
C THR A 13 3.84 -6.62 38.40
N ALA A 14 2.65 -6.62 39.03
CA ALA A 14 1.39 -6.85 38.34
C ALA A 14 1.06 -5.73 37.36
N GLN A 15 1.32 -4.47 37.72
CA GLN A 15 1.14 -3.32 36.86
C GLN A 15 2.11 -3.33 35.67
N THR A 16 3.37 -3.70 35.90
CA THR A 16 4.37 -3.83 34.85
C THR A 16 4.06 -4.98 33.89
N GLN A 17 3.58 -6.11 34.41
CA GLN A 17 3.12 -7.25 33.60
C GLN A 17 1.87 -6.91 32.79
N SER A 18 0.91 -6.16 33.37
CA SER A 18 -0.28 -5.68 32.68
C SER A 18 0.07 -4.70 31.56
N LEU A 19 0.98 -3.75 31.82
CA LEU A 19 1.48 -2.81 30.81
C LEU A 19 2.26 -3.52 29.70
N GLN A 20 3.09 -4.51 30.05
CA GLN A 20 3.80 -5.33 29.06
C GLN A 20 2.86 -6.23 28.26
N ALA A 21 1.79 -6.76 28.88
CA ALA A 21 0.78 -7.53 28.16
C ALA A 21 -0.05 -6.64 27.25
N GLN A 22 -0.46 -5.44 27.69
CA GLN A 22 -1.13 -4.45 26.86
C GLN A 22 -0.23 -3.95 25.74
N GLN A 23 1.06 -3.76 26.00
CA GLN A 23 2.05 -3.36 24.99
C GLN A 23 2.32 -4.49 23.98
N ARG A 24 2.32 -5.76 24.42
CA ARG A 24 2.35 -6.92 23.53
C ARG A 24 1.09 -7.05 22.68
N ASP A 25 -0.08 -6.83 23.26
CA ASP A 25 -1.36 -6.88 22.54
C ASP A 25 -1.47 -5.76 21.49
N MET A 26 -0.95 -4.56 21.81
CA MET A 26 -0.86 -3.44 20.87
C MET A 26 0.16 -3.68 19.74
N ASN A 27 1.30 -4.31 20.04
CA ASN A 27 2.33 -4.66 19.05
C ASN A 27 1.87 -5.72 18.01
N HIS A 28 0.76 -6.38 18.22
CA HIS A 28 0.19 -7.36 17.29
C HIS A 28 -0.97 -6.80 16.44
N ARG A 29 -1.40 -5.57 16.67
CA ARG A 29 -2.53 -4.99 15.96
C ARG A 29 -2.11 -4.38 14.61
N VAL A 30 -3.01 -4.55 13.65
CA VAL A 30 -2.98 -3.83 12.38
C VAL A 30 -3.62 -2.47 12.58
N CYS A 31 -3.02 -1.40 12.07
CA CYS A 31 -3.66 -0.10 11.95
C CYS A 31 -4.39 -0.01 10.61
N LEU A 32 -5.70 0.21 10.64
CA LEU A 32 -6.56 0.35 9.47
C LEU A 32 -6.99 1.81 9.31
N TYR A 33 -6.70 2.42 8.18
CA TYR A 33 -7.16 3.78 7.89
C TYR A 33 -8.56 3.75 7.26
N TYR A 34 -9.48 4.43 7.93
CA TYR A 34 -10.86 4.57 7.47
C TYR A 34 -11.43 5.93 7.85
N GLY A 35 -12.07 6.63 6.92
CA GLY A 35 -12.74 7.90 7.18
C GLY A 35 -13.03 8.72 5.94
N GLU A 36 -13.86 9.73 6.11
CA GLU A 36 -14.39 10.56 5.03
C GLU A 36 -13.31 11.19 4.16
N ALA A 37 -12.19 11.65 4.75
CA ALA A 37 -11.13 12.30 4.00
C ALA A 37 -10.48 11.38 2.96
N LEU A 38 -10.32 10.07 3.26
CA LEU A 38 -9.88 9.06 2.30
C LEU A 38 -10.98 8.71 1.30
N ALA A 39 -12.23 8.57 1.74
CA ALA A 39 -13.36 8.25 0.86
C ALA A 39 -13.56 9.29 -0.24
N ARG A 40 -13.15 10.54 -0.03
CA ARG A 40 -13.21 11.61 -1.04
C ARG A 40 -12.28 11.40 -2.23
N TYR A 41 -11.25 10.53 -2.09
CA TYR A 41 -10.40 10.20 -3.22
C TYR A 41 -11.12 9.25 -4.17
N GLY A 42 -11.65 9.79 -5.23
CA GLY A 42 -12.39 9.08 -6.27
C GLY A 42 -13.01 10.09 -7.25
N PHE A 43 -13.31 9.62 -8.46
CA PHE A 43 -13.74 10.50 -9.53
C PHE A 43 -15.27 10.45 -9.70
N PRO A 44 -15.89 11.56 -10.12
CA PRO A 44 -17.35 11.68 -10.30
C PRO A 44 -17.87 10.97 -11.56
N HIS A 45 -19.17 11.09 -11.79
CA HIS A 45 -19.86 10.73 -13.03
C HIS A 45 -19.74 9.26 -13.46
N GLY A 46 -19.72 8.34 -12.51
CA GLY A 46 -19.67 6.90 -12.80
C GLY A 46 -18.29 6.39 -13.20
N HIS A 47 -17.26 7.15 -12.90
CA HIS A 47 -15.88 6.69 -13.08
C HIS A 47 -15.61 5.40 -12.28
N PRO A 48 -14.86 4.42 -12.82
CA PRO A 48 -14.59 3.16 -12.14
C PRO A 48 -13.98 3.34 -10.75
N LEU A 49 -13.02 4.25 -10.60
CA LEU A 49 -12.44 4.63 -9.30
C LEU A 49 -13.38 5.64 -8.62
N GLY A 50 -14.48 5.15 -8.06
CA GLY A 50 -15.48 5.95 -7.36
C GLY A 50 -15.22 6.10 -5.86
N VAL A 51 -15.87 7.08 -5.23
CA VAL A 51 -15.75 7.41 -3.81
C VAL A 51 -16.36 6.35 -2.88
N ASP A 52 -17.13 5.42 -3.41
CA ASP A 52 -17.83 4.35 -2.70
C ASP A 52 -16.96 3.13 -2.36
N ARG A 53 -15.74 3.05 -2.93
CA ARG A 53 -14.83 1.90 -2.77
C ARG A 53 -14.45 1.61 -1.31
N GLN A 54 -14.16 2.66 -0.53
CA GLN A 54 -13.85 2.50 0.89
C GLN A 54 -15.05 1.98 1.68
N GLY A 55 -16.26 2.49 1.38
CA GLY A 55 -17.50 2.05 2.02
C GLY A 55 -17.76 0.57 1.76
N ALA A 56 -17.69 0.14 0.50
CA ALA A 56 -17.89 -1.26 0.11
C ALA A 56 -16.95 -2.21 0.86
N PHE A 57 -15.66 -1.85 0.98
CA PHE A 57 -14.72 -2.63 1.78
C PHE A 57 -15.09 -2.66 3.26
N PHE A 58 -15.38 -1.51 3.85
CA PHE A 58 -15.58 -1.43 5.30
C PHE A 58 -16.86 -2.13 5.76
N GLU A 59 -17.94 -2.02 4.99
CA GLU A 59 -19.18 -2.77 5.23
C GLU A 59 -18.92 -4.28 5.27
N GLU A 60 -18.15 -4.80 4.31
CA GLU A 60 -17.77 -6.21 4.27
C GLU A 60 -16.84 -6.59 5.42
N ALA A 61 -15.88 -5.73 5.78
CA ALA A 61 -14.98 -5.96 6.91
C ALA A 61 -15.76 -6.05 8.24
N VAL A 62 -16.78 -5.20 8.43
CA VAL A 62 -17.68 -5.25 9.59
C VAL A 62 -18.50 -6.54 9.58
N SER A 63 -19.07 -6.93 8.42
CA SER A 63 -19.86 -8.16 8.29
C SER A 63 -19.08 -9.41 8.69
N GLN A 64 -17.75 -9.40 8.41
CA GLN A 64 -16.83 -10.48 8.76
C GLN A 64 -16.19 -10.32 10.15
N GLY A 65 -16.48 -9.24 10.88
CA GLY A 65 -15.92 -8.94 12.22
C GLY A 65 -14.41 -8.61 12.18
N LEU A 66 -13.88 -8.20 11.02
CA LEU A 66 -12.48 -7.85 10.84
C LEU A 66 -12.15 -6.46 11.41
N ASP A 67 -13.11 -5.56 11.48
CA ASP A 67 -13.04 -4.26 12.14
C ASP A 67 -12.53 -4.35 13.58
N ARG A 68 -12.91 -5.42 14.29
CA ARG A 68 -12.49 -5.67 15.68
C ARG A 68 -11.06 -6.21 15.82
N ARG A 69 -10.46 -6.63 14.71
CA ARG A 69 -9.07 -7.14 14.68
C ARG A 69 -8.04 -6.07 14.36
N ALA A 70 -8.48 -4.86 14.03
CA ALA A 70 -7.64 -3.73 13.69
C ALA A 70 -7.91 -2.53 14.61
N SER A 71 -6.92 -1.67 14.76
CA SER A 71 -7.08 -0.33 15.31
C SER A 71 -7.46 0.60 14.18
N ILE A 72 -8.70 1.08 14.17
CA ILE A 72 -9.18 2.00 13.15
C ILE A 72 -8.65 3.39 13.46
N LEU A 73 -7.92 3.96 12.52
CA LEU A 73 -7.30 5.28 12.61
C LEU A 73 -8.00 6.26 11.67
N THR A 74 -8.08 7.51 12.13
CA THR A 74 -8.62 8.60 11.34
C THR A 74 -7.57 9.10 10.33
N PRO A 75 -7.96 9.31 9.06
CA PRO A 75 -7.06 9.86 8.04
C PRO A 75 -6.42 11.19 8.44
N GLN A 76 -5.15 11.34 8.09
CA GLN A 76 -4.37 12.56 8.29
C GLN A 76 -4.06 13.19 6.94
N SER A 77 -3.83 14.52 6.91
CA SER A 77 -3.42 15.20 5.68
C SER A 77 -1.91 15.46 5.69
N ALA A 78 -1.25 15.18 4.58
CA ALA A 78 0.14 15.53 4.39
C ALA A 78 0.31 17.05 4.16
N THR A 79 1.45 17.59 4.60
CA THR A 79 1.87 18.92 4.17
C THR A 79 2.43 18.85 2.75
N ARG A 80 2.49 20.02 2.08
CA ARG A 80 3.11 20.13 0.77
C ARG A 80 4.56 19.60 0.78
N GLU A 81 5.33 19.98 1.78
CA GLU A 81 6.74 19.60 1.93
C GLU A 81 6.90 18.07 2.10
N GLN A 82 5.93 17.41 2.71
CA GLN A 82 5.92 15.94 2.80
C GLN A 82 5.66 15.29 1.44
N ILE A 83 4.73 15.84 0.65
CA ILE A 83 4.44 15.36 -0.72
C ILE A 83 5.64 15.63 -1.63
N GLU A 84 6.30 16.79 -1.51
CA GLU A 84 7.49 17.17 -2.26
C GLU A 84 8.72 16.30 -1.95
N ARG A 85 8.67 15.37 -1.00
CA ARG A 85 9.74 14.35 -0.82
C ARG A 85 9.88 13.43 -2.03
N PHE A 86 8.79 13.13 -2.68
CA PHE A 86 8.79 12.32 -3.90
C PHE A 86 8.49 13.15 -5.14
N HIS A 87 7.49 14.01 -5.08
CA HIS A 87 7.04 14.80 -6.22
C HIS A 87 7.83 16.10 -6.38
N THR A 88 7.94 16.56 -7.63
CA THR A 88 8.50 17.88 -7.90
C THR A 88 7.57 18.96 -7.37
N ARG A 89 8.17 20.04 -6.88
CA ARG A 89 7.40 21.20 -6.38
C ARG A 89 6.46 21.77 -7.44
N SER A 90 6.91 21.87 -8.70
CA SER A 90 6.07 22.36 -9.80
C SER A 90 4.79 21.54 -9.92
N TYR A 91 4.90 20.21 -9.95
CA TYR A 91 3.74 19.33 -10.08
C TYR A 91 2.79 19.45 -8.86
N VAL A 92 3.32 19.52 -7.65
CA VAL A 92 2.47 19.71 -6.46
C VAL A 92 1.70 21.02 -6.53
N MET A 93 2.33 22.11 -7.00
CA MET A 93 1.65 23.39 -7.23
C MET A 93 0.60 23.29 -8.33
N ASP A 94 0.90 22.60 -9.44
CA ASP A 94 -0.08 22.39 -10.52
C ASP A 94 -1.34 21.67 -10.01
N VAL A 95 -1.20 20.67 -9.13
CA VAL A 95 -2.35 19.98 -8.52
C VAL A 95 -3.11 20.90 -7.55
N MET A 96 -2.41 21.76 -6.80
CA MET A 96 -3.06 22.76 -5.90
C MET A 96 -3.90 23.76 -6.68
N ASP A 97 -3.44 24.18 -7.85
CA ASP A 97 -4.08 25.18 -8.68
C ASP A 97 -5.06 24.56 -9.70
N ALA A 98 -5.15 23.22 -9.77
CA ALA A 98 -5.89 22.51 -10.82
C ALA A 98 -7.39 22.88 -10.87
N GLU A 99 -8.05 23.02 -9.73
CA GLU A 99 -9.46 23.38 -9.66
C GLU A 99 -9.72 24.81 -10.19
N ASP A 100 -8.84 25.75 -9.84
CA ASP A 100 -8.97 27.14 -10.25
C ASP A 100 -8.48 27.38 -11.68
N SER A 101 -7.63 26.50 -12.21
CA SER A 101 -7.13 26.60 -13.59
C SER A 101 -8.16 26.25 -14.65
N GLY A 102 -9.25 25.55 -14.27
CA GLY A 102 -10.25 25.03 -15.18
C GLY A 102 -9.77 23.83 -16.01
N SER A 103 -8.70 23.17 -15.58
CA SER A 103 -8.24 21.93 -16.19
C SER A 103 -9.24 20.82 -15.96
N GLU A 104 -9.57 20.05 -17.00
CA GLU A 104 -10.47 18.89 -16.88
C GLU A 104 -9.73 17.67 -16.34
N TYR A 105 -8.42 17.54 -16.63
CA TYR A 105 -7.58 16.40 -16.25
C TYR A 105 -6.21 16.86 -15.72
N LEU A 106 -5.61 16.06 -14.85
CA LEU A 106 -4.25 16.25 -14.37
C LEU A 106 -3.20 15.59 -15.28
N ASP A 107 -3.66 14.80 -16.23
CA ASP A 107 -2.85 14.08 -17.22
C ASP A 107 -3.46 14.19 -18.63
N ASN A 108 -3.20 13.22 -19.50
CA ASN A 108 -3.68 13.21 -20.88
C ASN A 108 -5.14 12.73 -21.05
N GLY A 109 -5.98 12.77 -19.99
CA GLY A 109 -7.40 12.47 -20.09
C GLY A 109 -7.85 11.25 -19.29
N ASP A 110 -7.04 10.78 -18.33
CA ASP A 110 -7.30 9.57 -17.55
C ASP A 110 -7.49 9.86 -16.05
N THR A 111 -6.95 10.97 -15.57
CA THR A 111 -7.03 11.39 -14.16
C THR A 111 -7.81 12.71 -14.06
N PRO A 112 -9.17 12.68 -13.93
CA PRO A 112 -9.99 13.89 -13.89
C PRO A 112 -9.69 14.79 -12.70
N VAL A 113 -9.80 16.11 -12.91
CA VAL A 113 -9.84 17.05 -11.79
C VAL A 113 -11.25 17.00 -11.16
N PHE A 114 -11.29 17.00 -9.83
CA PHE A 114 -12.54 17.04 -9.06
C PHE A 114 -12.42 18.02 -7.88
N PRO A 115 -13.53 18.55 -7.36
CA PRO A 115 -13.50 19.48 -6.24
C PRO A 115 -12.83 18.86 -5.01
N GLY A 116 -11.76 19.48 -4.50
CA GLY A 116 -10.96 19.00 -3.38
C GLY A 116 -9.90 17.97 -3.78
N VAL A 117 -9.50 17.88 -5.05
CA VAL A 117 -8.54 16.87 -5.55
C VAL A 117 -7.21 16.93 -4.78
N TYR A 118 -6.67 18.13 -4.52
CA TYR A 118 -5.47 18.26 -3.71
C TYR A 118 -5.68 17.75 -2.27
N ALA A 119 -6.76 18.17 -1.63
CA ALA A 119 -7.05 17.82 -0.23
C ALA A 119 -7.25 16.31 -0.06
N ALA A 120 -7.99 15.66 -0.97
CA ALA A 120 -8.21 14.23 -0.97
C ALA A 120 -6.89 13.47 -1.20
N SER A 121 -6.07 13.90 -2.16
CA SER A 121 -4.77 13.29 -2.46
C SER A 121 -3.77 13.50 -1.30
N ALA A 122 -3.77 14.68 -0.67
CA ALA A 122 -2.97 14.94 0.52
C ALA A 122 -3.39 14.08 1.72
N ALA A 123 -4.69 13.74 1.84
CA ALA A 123 -5.17 12.83 2.87
C ALA A 123 -4.69 11.38 2.64
N VAL A 124 -4.59 10.93 1.38
CA VAL A 124 -4.01 9.62 1.03
C VAL A 124 -2.55 9.56 1.49
N VAL A 125 -1.74 10.53 1.09
CA VAL A 125 -0.30 10.59 1.47
C VAL A 125 -0.14 10.75 2.98
N GLY A 126 -0.91 11.63 3.62
CA GLY A 126 -0.80 11.90 5.06
C GLY A 126 -1.15 10.70 5.92
N SER A 127 -2.17 9.92 5.52
CA SER A 127 -2.53 8.67 6.19
C SER A 127 -1.44 7.61 6.06
N ALA A 128 -0.81 7.52 4.89
CA ALA A 128 0.34 6.63 4.68
C ALA A 128 1.52 7.01 5.59
N LEU A 129 1.84 8.29 5.70
CA LEU A 129 2.92 8.77 6.56
C LEU A 129 2.63 8.59 8.07
N ASP A 130 1.38 8.80 8.49
CA ASP A 130 0.96 8.54 9.87
C ASP A 130 1.04 7.04 10.19
N GLY A 131 0.63 6.18 9.25
CA GLY A 131 0.77 4.72 9.35
C GLY A 131 2.23 4.29 9.48
N LEU A 132 3.10 4.87 8.67
CA LEU A 132 4.54 4.66 8.79
C LEU A 132 5.05 5.02 10.19
N ALA A 133 4.66 6.19 10.70
CA ALA A 133 5.06 6.65 12.02
C ALA A 133 4.57 5.70 13.14
N HIS A 134 3.34 5.13 13.03
CA HIS A 134 2.82 4.13 13.96
C HIS A 134 3.65 2.85 13.96
N ILE A 135 4.06 2.33 12.80
CA ILE A 135 4.95 1.18 12.69
C ILE A 135 6.31 1.48 13.31
N MET A 136 6.91 2.62 12.95
CA MET A 136 8.28 2.96 13.40
C MET A 136 8.34 3.24 14.91
N ARG A 137 7.21 3.64 15.52
CA ARG A 137 7.07 3.75 16.99
C ARG A 137 6.64 2.45 17.67
N ALA A 138 6.56 1.35 16.93
CA ALA A 138 6.10 0.05 17.43
C ALA A 138 4.67 0.08 18.04
N GLN A 139 3.80 0.95 17.54
CA GLN A 139 2.40 1.03 17.94
C GLN A 139 1.52 0.04 17.17
N CYS A 140 1.97 -0.38 16.01
CA CYS A 140 1.45 -1.53 15.26
C CYS A 140 2.59 -2.16 14.44
N ARG A 141 2.40 -3.41 13.98
CA ARG A 141 3.37 -4.11 13.12
C ARG A 141 3.06 -3.93 11.65
N ALA A 142 1.80 -3.74 11.33
CA ALA A 142 1.32 -3.59 9.98
C ALA A 142 0.28 -2.47 9.89
N THR A 143 0.20 -1.84 8.73
CA THR A 143 -0.90 -0.92 8.41
C THR A 143 -1.62 -1.41 7.17
N PHE A 144 -2.91 -1.10 7.08
CA PHE A 144 -3.68 -1.25 5.86
C PHE A 144 -4.42 0.05 5.54
N GLN A 145 -4.18 0.56 4.35
CA GLN A 145 -4.84 1.75 3.80
C GLN A 145 -5.56 1.35 2.51
N PRO A 146 -6.90 1.12 2.55
CA PRO A 146 -7.64 0.64 1.38
C PRO A 146 -7.69 1.67 0.25
N ILE A 147 -7.69 2.97 0.57
CA ILE A 147 -7.61 4.05 -0.40
C ILE A 147 -6.20 4.63 -0.38
N GLY A 148 -5.37 4.15 -1.28
CA GLY A 148 -3.94 4.44 -1.42
C GLY A 148 -3.33 3.45 -2.41
N GLY A 149 -2.01 3.39 -2.48
CA GLY A 149 -1.33 2.53 -3.44
C GLY A 149 -1.32 3.13 -4.86
N LEU A 150 -1.17 4.44 -4.95
CA LEU A 150 -1.30 5.21 -6.18
C LEU A 150 -0.01 5.14 -7.01
N HIS A 151 0.28 3.95 -7.51
CA HIS A 151 1.57 3.52 -8.05
C HIS A 151 1.93 4.07 -9.43
N HIS A 152 0.96 4.63 -10.17
CA HIS A 152 1.20 5.19 -11.50
C HIS A 152 1.69 6.64 -11.47
N ALA A 153 1.41 7.40 -10.41
CA ALA A 153 1.83 8.80 -10.35
C ALA A 153 3.36 8.91 -10.40
N ARG A 154 3.84 9.72 -11.34
CA ARG A 154 5.27 9.99 -11.53
C ARG A 154 5.72 11.12 -10.61
N ARG A 155 7.03 11.34 -10.50
CA ARG A 155 7.57 12.46 -9.72
C ARG A 155 7.03 13.83 -10.18
N ASP A 156 6.71 13.96 -11.45
CA ASP A 156 6.34 15.21 -12.12
C ASP A 156 4.96 15.20 -12.80
N GLY A 157 4.11 14.21 -12.51
CA GLY A 157 2.80 14.13 -13.14
C GLY A 157 1.90 13.03 -12.63
N ALA A 158 0.58 13.22 -12.80
CA ALA A 158 -0.45 12.22 -12.61
C ALA A 158 -0.43 11.18 -13.74
N ALA A 159 -0.93 9.99 -13.46
CA ALA A 159 -1.19 8.96 -14.46
C ALA A 159 -2.10 7.87 -13.86
N GLY A 160 -2.90 7.19 -14.69
CA GLY A 160 -3.64 5.99 -14.28
C GLY A 160 -4.48 6.18 -13.02
N PHE A 161 -5.24 7.26 -12.93
CA PHE A 161 -6.06 7.60 -11.76
C PHE A 161 -5.27 8.01 -10.50
N CYS A 162 -3.94 8.06 -10.57
CA CYS A 162 -3.06 8.36 -9.47
C CYS A 162 -2.61 9.83 -9.52
N VAL A 163 -2.97 10.60 -8.48
CA VAL A 163 -2.56 12.02 -8.35
C VAL A 163 -1.19 12.10 -7.67
N PHE A 164 -1.08 11.66 -6.42
CA PHE A 164 0.20 11.60 -5.73
C PHE A 164 0.55 10.15 -5.38
N ASN A 165 1.81 9.80 -5.59
CA ASN A 165 2.36 8.48 -5.29
C ASN A 165 2.68 8.37 -3.80
N ASP A 166 1.71 7.93 -3.01
CA ASP A 166 1.85 7.74 -1.57
C ASP A 166 2.94 6.72 -1.21
N LEU A 167 3.14 5.70 -2.05
CA LEU A 167 4.18 4.68 -1.91
C LEU A 167 5.58 5.29 -2.07
N GLY A 168 5.76 6.13 -3.10
CA GLY A 168 6.99 6.86 -3.32
C GLY A 168 7.33 7.81 -2.15
N VAL A 169 6.32 8.54 -1.64
CA VAL A 169 6.51 9.41 -0.47
C VAL A 169 6.89 8.61 0.78
N VAL A 170 6.29 7.44 1.00
CA VAL A 170 6.66 6.52 2.10
C VAL A 170 8.11 6.06 1.96
N ILE A 171 8.54 5.64 0.77
CA ILE A 171 9.91 5.17 0.52
C ILE A 171 10.92 6.28 0.81
N GLU A 172 10.70 7.50 0.31
CA GLU A 172 11.59 8.64 0.57
C GLU A 172 11.61 9.03 2.07
N THR A 173 10.47 8.91 2.75
CA THR A 173 10.38 9.22 4.19
C THR A 173 11.10 8.17 5.04
N LEU A 174 11.02 6.87 4.69
CA LEU A 174 11.76 5.80 5.34
C LEU A 174 13.26 6.10 5.35
N ARG A 175 13.78 6.58 4.22
CA ARG A 175 15.19 6.92 4.05
C ARG A 175 15.59 8.18 4.79
N ALA A 176 14.78 9.24 4.66
CA ALA A 176 15.09 10.55 5.21
C ALA A 176 14.97 10.62 6.73
N GLU A 177 13.98 9.95 7.32
CA GLU A 177 13.66 10.11 8.75
C GLU A 177 14.00 8.88 9.61
N TYR A 178 14.10 7.68 9.03
CA TYR A 178 14.22 6.45 9.81
C TYR A 178 15.49 5.61 9.50
N ASP A 179 16.36 6.10 8.62
CA ASP A 179 17.59 5.42 8.18
C ASP A 179 17.31 3.99 7.62
N ILE A 180 16.15 3.80 7.03
CA ILE A 180 15.76 2.56 6.34
C ILE A 180 16.08 2.75 4.85
N GLN A 181 17.18 2.17 4.39
CA GLN A 181 17.64 2.35 3.01
C GLN A 181 17.02 1.29 2.07
N ARG A 182 17.15 -0.01 2.41
CA ARG A 182 16.61 -1.10 1.59
C ARG A 182 15.15 -1.34 1.87
N VAL A 183 14.33 -0.93 0.92
CA VAL A 183 12.87 -1.11 0.97
C VAL A 183 12.46 -2.10 -0.10
N ALA A 184 11.65 -3.11 0.25
CA ALA A 184 10.93 -3.90 -0.74
C ALA A 184 9.64 -3.18 -1.11
N TYR A 185 9.43 -3.00 -2.39
CA TYR A 185 8.15 -2.70 -2.98
C TYR A 185 7.64 -3.95 -3.69
N VAL A 186 6.49 -4.44 -3.26
CA VAL A 186 5.83 -5.61 -3.86
C VAL A 186 4.46 -5.19 -4.36
N ASP A 187 4.15 -5.51 -5.61
CA ASP A 187 2.92 -5.14 -6.28
C ASP A 187 2.21 -6.38 -6.83
N ILE A 188 0.89 -6.44 -6.62
CA ILE A 188 0.00 -7.45 -7.19
C ILE A 188 -1.25 -6.83 -7.82
N ASP A 189 -1.26 -5.50 -8.00
CA ASP A 189 -2.22 -4.83 -8.87
C ASP A 189 -2.11 -5.43 -10.27
N VAL A 190 -3.19 -5.42 -11.03
CA VAL A 190 -3.15 -5.95 -12.39
C VAL A 190 -2.29 -5.11 -13.33
N HIS A 191 -2.08 -3.84 -12.99
CA HIS A 191 -1.28 -2.91 -13.78
C HIS A 191 0.17 -2.86 -13.27
N HIS A 192 1.13 -2.77 -14.17
CA HIS A 192 2.52 -2.51 -13.78
C HIS A 192 2.67 -1.19 -13.02
N GLY A 193 3.32 -1.22 -11.85
CA GLY A 193 3.54 -0.04 -11.01
C GLY A 193 4.62 0.89 -11.58
N ASP A 194 4.39 1.42 -12.77
CA ASP A 194 5.34 2.16 -13.60
C ASP A 194 5.85 3.44 -12.94
N GLY A 195 4.99 4.16 -12.21
CA GLY A 195 5.38 5.38 -11.49
C GLY A 195 6.44 5.11 -10.42
N VAL A 196 6.32 3.98 -9.71
CA VAL A 196 7.33 3.54 -8.75
C VAL A 196 8.55 2.96 -9.50
N PHE A 197 8.33 2.08 -10.47
CA PHE A 197 9.42 1.43 -11.19
C PHE A 197 10.39 2.45 -11.80
N TYR A 198 9.90 3.37 -12.62
CA TYR A 198 10.76 4.33 -13.31
C TYR A 198 11.35 5.41 -12.39
N ALA A 199 10.67 5.75 -11.29
CA ALA A 199 11.23 6.67 -10.30
C ALA A 199 12.47 6.11 -9.58
N TYR A 200 12.60 4.77 -9.53
CA TYR A 200 13.67 4.05 -8.82
C TYR A 200 14.43 3.06 -9.72
N GLU A 201 14.35 3.19 -11.03
CA GLU A 201 14.94 2.24 -11.97
C GLU A 201 16.47 2.10 -11.82
N GLU A 202 17.14 3.17 -11.38
CA GLU A 202 18.60 3.23 -11.14
C GLU A 202 18.98 3.08 -9.66
N ASP A 203 18.02 2.94 -8.77
CA ASP A 203 18.22 2.86 -7.33
C ASP A 203 18.34 1.39 -6.87
N ALA A 204 19.55 0.98 -6.50
CA ALA A 204 19.83 -0.39 -6.07
C ALA A 204 19.23 -0.75 -4.70
N GLU A 205 18.85 0.22 -3.88
CA GLU A 205 18.30 0.00 -2.54
C GLU A 205 16.76 -0.15 -2.55
N LEU A 206 16.08 0.16 -3.66
CA LEU A 206 14.69 -0.24 -3.85
C LEU A 206 14.60 -1.61 -4.50
N ILE A 207 14.16 -2.60 -3.75
CA ILE A 207 13.92 -3.97 -4.21
C ILE A 207 12.50 -4.04 -4.73
N PHE A 208 12.34 -4.00 -6.03
CA PHE A 208 11.04 -3.97 -6.70
C PHE A 208 10.66 -5.38 -7.17
N ALA A 209 9.40 -5.78 -6.92
CA ALA A 209 8.85 -7.04 -7.40
C ALA A 209 7.36 -6.86 -7.72
N ASP A 210 6.98 -7.17 -8.95
CA ASP A 210 5.65 -6.87 -9.49
C ASP A 210 5.16 -8.05 -10.34
N ILE A 211 3.93 -8.52 -10.06
CA ILE A 211 3.20 -9.49 -10.88
C ILE A 211 1.97 -8.78 -11.44
N HIS A 212 1.92 -8.58 -12.73
CA HIS A 212 0.89 -7.81 -13.43
C HIS A 212 0.46 -8.49 -14.73
N GLU A 213 -0.61 -8.04 -15.34
CA GLU A 213 -0.99 -8.45 -16.70
C GLU A 213 0.00 -7.85 -17.69
N ASP A 214 0.41 -8.64 -18.66
CA ASP A 214 1.41 -8.27 -19.67
C ASP A 214 1.04 -6.95 -20.38
N GLY A 215 1.94 -5.96 -20.30
CA GLY A 215 1.79 -4.63 -20.87
C GLY A 215 1.55 -4.59 -22.39
N ARG A 216 1.72 -5.71 -23.10
CA ARG A 216 1.28 -5.83 -24.50
C ARG A 216 -0.24 -5.78 -24.65
N TYR A 217 -0.98 -6.01 -23.59
CA TYR A 217 -2.45 -6.14 -23.59
C TYR A 217 -3.12 -5.15 -22.64
N LEU A 218 -2.38 -4.61 -21.67
CA LEU A 218 -2.93 -3.73 -20.64
C LEU A 218 -2.08 -2.46 -20.44
N TYR A 219 -2.75 -1.38 -20.00
CA TYR A 219 -2.09 -0.18 -19.51
C TYR A 219 -1.11 -0.55 -18.37
N PRO A 220 0.02 0.14 -18.20
CA PRO A 220 0.54 1.26 -18.99
C PRO A 220 1.36 0.86 -20.21
N GLY A 221 1.41 -0.40 -20.58
CA GLY A 221 2.17 -0.90 -21.73
C GLY A 221 3.64 -1.18 -21.43
N THR A 222 4.02 -1.30 -20.16
CA THR A 222 5.37 -1.47 -19.64
C THR A 222 5.47 -2.67 -18.71
N GLY A 223 6.61 -2.88 -18.04
CA GLY A 223 6.81 -3.99 -17.10
C GLY A 223 7.23 -5.30 -17.77
N HIS A 224 7.97 -5.20 -18.88
CA HIS A 224 8.51 -6.41 -19.53
C HIS A 224 9.50 -7.13 -18.59
N GLU A 225 9.56 -8.46 -18.67
CA GLU A 225 10.45 -9.28 -17.82
C GLU A 225 11.94 -8.89 -17.93
N SER A 226 12.36 -8.31 -19.06
CA SER A 226 13.72 -7.80 -19.24
C SER A 226 14.00 -6.47 -18.54
N GLU A 227 12.99 -5.79 -18.01
CA GLU A 227 13.14 -4.54 -17.24
C GLU A 227 13.55 -4.89 -15.81
N THR A 228 14.86 -5.02 -15.59
CA THR A 228 15.44 -5.49 -14.33
C THR A 228 16.20 -4.41 -13.55
N GLY A 229 15.99 -3.13 -13.93
CA GLY A 229 16.73 -1.98 -13.40
C GLY A 229 17.92 -1.60 -14.27
N LYS A 230 18.48 -0.41 -14.02
CA LYS A 230 19.62 0.17 -14.75
C LYS A 230 20.83 0.38 -13.87
N GLY A 231 22.00 0.51 -14.49
CA GLY A 231 23.24 0.81 -13.78
C GLY A 231 23.52 -0.17 -12.64
N THR A 232 23.74 0.36 -11.44
CA THR A 232 23.99 -0.42 -10.22
C THR A 232 22.74 -1.16 -9.71
N ALA A 233 21.55 -0.73 -10.12
CA ALA A 233 20.27 -1.36 -9.76
C ALA A 233 19.91 -2.55 -10.66
N LYS A 234 20.74 -2.90 -11.65
CA LYS A 234 20.45 -4.04 -12.53
C LYS A 234 20.29 -5.34 -11.74
N GLY A 235 19.13 -5.97 -11.88
CA GLY A 235 18.77 -7.20 -11.19
C GLY A 235 18.11 -6.99 -9.82
N THR A 236 17.85 -5.74 -9.38
CA THR A 236 17.08 -5.43 -8.17
C THR A 236 15.59 -5.21 -8.46
N LYS A 237 15.19 -5.21 -9.72
CA LYS A 237 13.81 -5.12 -10.18
C LYS A 237 13.40 -6.45 -10.79
N LEU A 238 12.22 -6.93 -10.41
CA LEU A 238 11.64 -8.17 -10.90
C LEU A 238 10.23 -7.88 -11.42
N ASN A 239 10.06 -7.93 -12.72
CA ASN A 239 8.77 -7.87 -13.40
C ASN A 239 8.33 -9.27 -13.82
N ILE A 240 7.11 -9.66 -13.54
CA ILE A 240 6.51 -10.94 -13.90
C ILE A 240 5.19 -10.67 -14.65
N PRO A 241 5.26 -10.41 -15.96
CA PRO A 241 4.06 -10.22 -16.76
C PRO A 241 3.34 -11.54 -16.97
N LEU A 242 2.04 -11.59 -16.67
CA LEU A 242 1.17 -12.73 -16.89
C LEU A 242 0.27 -12.51 -18.11
N PRO A 243 -0.04 -13.56 -18.87
CA PRO A 243 -0.93 -13.42 -20.03
C PRO A 243 -2.37 -13.13 -19.58
N PRO A 244 -3.19 -12.46 -20.41
CA PRO A 244 -4.64 -12.34 -20.19
C PRO A 244 -5.28 -13.69 -19.89
N GLY A 245 -6.17 -13.75 -18.90
CA GLY A 245 -6.83 -14.97 -18.47
C GLY A 245 -6.06 -15.82 -17.48
N ALA A 246 -4.82 -15.42 -17.09
CA ALA A 246 -4.08 -16.09 -16.02
C ALA A 246 -4.82 -15.97 -14.68
N GLY A 247 -4.81 -17.05 -13.91
CA GLY A 247 -5.50 -17.16 -12.64
C GLY A 247 -4.58 -17.46 -11.47
N ASP A 248 -5.17 -17.99 -10.38
CA ASP A 248 -4.45 -18.33 -9.15
C ASP A 248 -3.27 -19.27 -9.40
N LYS A 249 -3.42 -20.21 -10.34
CA LYS A 249 -2.38 -21.19 -10.65
C LYS A 249 -1.11 -20.51 -11.15
N GLU A 250 -1.22 -19.67 -12.16
CA GLU A 250 -0.10 -18.92 -12.76
C GLU A 250 0.54 -18.00 -11.74
N PHE A 251 -0.27 -17.32 -10.92
CA PHE A 251 0.22 -16.49 -9.82
C PHE A 251 1.03 -17.32 -8.81
N LEU A 252 0.49 -18.43 -8.33
CA LEU A 252 1.15 -19.27 -7.33
C LEU A 252 2.42 -19.95 -7.87
N GLU A 253 2.49 -20.26 -9.16
CA GLU A 253 3.70 -20.73 -9.82
C GLU A 253 4.78 -19.63 -9.93
N ALA A 254 4.37 -18.36 -10.10
CA ALA A 254 5.27 -17.21 -10.19
C ALA A 254 5.76 -16.71 -8.81
N TRP A 255 4.93 -16.81 -7.76
CA TRP A 255 5.18 -16.24 -6.44
C TRP A 255 6.51 -16.63 -5.79
N PRO A 256 7.01 -17.87 -5.89
CA PRO A 256 8.32 -18.25 -5.35
C PRO A 256 9.49 -17.40 -5.89
N ARG A 257 9.36 -16.82 -7.08
CA ARG A 257 10.38 -15.91 -7.64
C ARG A 257 10.45 -14.61 -6.84
N ILE A 258 9.29 -14.07 -6.41
CA ILE A 258 9.21 -12.89 -5.53
C ILE A 258 9.88 -13.20 -4.19
N VAL A 259 9.51 -14.31 -3.56
CA VAL A 259 10.09 -14.74 -2.27
C VAL A 259 11.62 -14.87 -2.36
N ALA A 260 12.11 -15.53 -3.41
CA ALA A 260 13.55 -15.69 -3.64
C ALA A 260 14.25 -14.33 -3.89
N HIS A 261 13.59 -13.43 -4.61
CA HIS A 261 14.09 -12.09 -4.89
C HIS A 261 14.23 -11.26 -3.60
N LEU A 262 13.20 -11.21 -2.78
CA LEU A 262 13.26 -10.49 -1.49
C LEU A 262 14.30 -11.07 -0.55
N ARG A 263 14.39 -12.40 -0.44
CA ARG A 263 15.42 -13.05 0.38
C ARG A 263 16.84 -12.76 -0.09
N LYS A 264 17.06 -12.66 -1.40
CA LYS A 264 18.37 -12.33 -1.96
C LYS A 264 18.86 -10.94 -1.53
N PHE A 265 17.96 -9.96 -1.42
CA PHE A 265 18.33 -8.57 -1.19
C PHE A 265 18.13 -8.10 0.26
N HIS A 266 17.47 -8.90 1.12
CA HIS A 266 17.28 -8.61 2.55
C HIS A 266 16.73 -7.20 2.83
N PRO A 267 15.51 -6.84 2.41
CA PRO A 267 14.92 -5.55 2.70
C PRO A 267 14.67 -5.35 4.20
N GLN A 268 14.68 -4.10 4.63
CA GLN A 268 14.47 -3.69 6.02
C GLN A 268 13.01 -3.29 6.30
N PHE A 269 12.22 -3.12 5.25
CA PHE A 269 10.81 -2.72 5.29
C PHE A 269 10.10 -3.24 4.04
N ILE A 270 8.80 -3.59 4.16
CA ILE A 270 7.98 -4.03 3.03
C ILE A 270 6.84 -3.04 2.81
N VAL A 271 6.77 -2.49 1.59
CA VAL A 271 5.64 -1.72 1.05
C VAL A 271 4.92 -2.63 0.07
N PHE A 272 3.65 -2.91 0.33
CA PHE A 272 2.85 -3.86 -0.42
C PHE A 272 1.64 -3.16 -1.06
N GLN A 273 1.61 -3.09 -2.39
CA GLN A 273 0.45 -2.68 -3.16
C GLN A 273 -0.38 -3.93 -3.50
N CYS A 274 -1.65 -3.95 -3.09
CA CYS A 274 -2.53 -5.10 -3.21
C CYS A 274 -3.84 -4.73 -3.94
N GLY A 275 -3.71 -4.14 -5.12
CA GLY A 275 -4.83 -3.85 -6.01
C GLY A 275 -5.70 -5.08 -6.25
N ALA A 276 -7.00 -4.87 -6.35
CA ALA A 276 -7.99 -5.94 -6.47
C ALA A 276 -8.49 -6.16 -7.91
N ASP A 277 -7.97 -5.39 -8.86
CA ASP A 277 -8.37 -5.42 -10.27
C ASP A 277 -7.86 -6.64 -11.06
N GLY A 278 -6.97 -7.44 -10.47
CA GLY A 278 -6.61 -8.76 -10.99
C GLY A 278 -7.67 -9.84 -10.76
N LEU A 279 -8.75 -9.58 -9.98
CA LEU A 279 -9.79 -10.57 -9.73
C LEU A 279 -10.69 -10.78 -10.95
N ASP A 280 -11.15 -12.03 -11.11
CA ASP A 280 -12.05 -12.40 -12.21
C ASP A 280 -13.33 -11.54 -12.19
N GLY A 281 -13.66 -10.92 -13.32
CA GLY A 281 -14.81 -10.03 -13.47
C GLY A 281 -14.54 -8.55 -13.20
N ASP A 282 -13.30 -8.12 -12.96
CA ASP A 282 -12.98 -6.70 -12.94
C ASP A 282 -13.18 -6.09 -14.34
N PRO A 283 -13.81 -4.91 -14.45
CA PRO A 283 -14.15 -4.33 -15.76
C PRO A 283 -12.96 -3.78 -16.55
N LEU A 284 -11.79 -3.58 -15.93
CA LEU A 284 -10.64 -2.93 -16.57
C LEU A 284 -9.51 -3.89 -16.93
N ALA A 285 -9.60 -5.18 -16.59
CA ALA A 285 -8.51 -6.13 -16.75
C ALA A 285 -9.00 -7.53 -17.16
N HIS A 286 -8.05 -8.43 -17.43
CA HIS A 286 -8.39 -9.74 -17.98
C HIS A 286 -7.84 -10.91 -17.14
N LEU A 287 -7.14 -10.65 -16.02
CA LEU A 287 -6.73 -11.70 -15.10
C LEU A 287 -7.96 -12.33 -14.41
N ARG A 288 -7.78 -13.52 -13.86
CA ARG A 288 -8.85 -14.31 -13.24
C ARG A 288 -8.46 -14.82 -11.87
N TYR A 289 -7.91 -13.92 -11.05
CA TYR A 289 -7.58 -14.24 -9.67
C TYR A 289 -8.84 -14.45 -8.85
N THR A 290 -8.71 -15.28 -7.82
CA THR A 290 -9.61 -15.25 -6.67
C THR A 290 -8.94 -14.54 -5.49
N THR A 291 -9.69 -14.30 -4.42
CA THR A 291 -9.16 -13.71 -3.19
C THR A 291 -8.05 -14.54 -2.51
N GLN A 292 -7.84 -15.78 -2.95
CA GLN A 292 -6.73 -16.62 -2.47
C GLN A 292 -5.36 -16.04 -2.83
N VAL A 293 -5.26 -15.34 -3.97
CA VAL A 293 -4.03 -14.63 -4.36
C VAL A 293 -3.66 -13.59 -3.30
N HIS A 294 -4.60 -12.73 -2.92
CA HIS A 294 -4.40 -11.70 -1.90
C HIS A 294 -4.05 -12.30 -0.53
N ALA A 295 -4.79 -13.34 -0.12
CA ALA A 295 -4.50 -14.05 1.14
C ALA A 295 -3.10 -14.69 1.13
N HIS A 296 -2.72 -15.37 0.03
CA HIS A 296 -1.42 -16.01 -0.12
C HIS A 296 -0.27 -14.99 -0.08
N ALA A 297 -0.37 -13.95 -0.89
CA ALA A 297 0.64 -12.90 -0.97
C ALA A 297 0.83 -12.22 0.39
N THR A 298 -0.25 -11.80 1.05
CA THR A 298 -0.21 -11.13 2.36
C THR A 298 0.42 -12.03 3.43
N ARG A 299 -0.01 -13.29 3.53
CA ARG A 299 0.55 -14.26 4.48
C ARG A 299 2.05 -14.47 4.25
N SER A 300 2.45 -14.65 3.00
CA SER A 300 3.84 -14.83 2.61
C SER A 300 4.69 -13.61 2.96
N LEU A 301 4.21 -12.40 2.63
CA LEU A 301 4.93 -11.15 2.93
C LEU A 301 5.03 -10.87 4.42
N ARG A 302 4.01 -11.23 5.23
CA ARG A 302 4.12 -11.16 6.69
C ARG A 302 5.24 -12.03 7.21
N HIS A 303 5.32 -13.27 6.78
CA HIS A 303 6.43 -14.16 7.19
C HIS A 303 7.78 -13.61 6.78
N LEU A 304 7.89 -13.05 5.56
CA LEU A 304 9.12 -12.39 5.11
C LEU A 304 9.44 -11.12 5.92
N ALA A 305 8.41 -10.34 6.28
CA ALA A 305 8.60 -9.19 7.15
C ALA A 305 9.12 -9.61 8.54
N ASP A 306 8.60 -10.68 9.13
CA ASP A 306 9.10 -11.24 10.37
C ASP A 306 10.55 -11.78 10.24
N GLU A 307 10.87 -12.38 9.10
CA GLU A 307 12.20 -12.95 8.82
C GLU A 307 13.28 -11.86 8.66
N MET A 308 12.99 -10.75 7.96
CA MET A 308 14.03 -9.81 7.52
C MET A 308 13.75 -8.33 7.74
N ALA A 309 12.49 -7.93 8.00
CA ALA A 309 12.08 -6.53 8.12
C ALA A 309 11.55 -6.16 9.52
N ALA A 310 11.93 -6.91 10.55
CA ALA A 310 11.45 -6.72 11.93
C ALA A 310 9.92 -6.70 12.05
N GLY A 311 9.22 -7.44 11.20
CA GLY A 311 7.77 -7.52 11.12
C GLY A 311 7.09 -6.31 10.47
N ARG A 312 7.84 -5.38 9.87
CA ARG A 312 7.32 -4.11 9.35
C ARG A 312 6.78 -4.26 7.93
N ILE A 313 5.48 -4.08 7.75
CA ILE A 313 4.79 -4.12 6.46
C ILE A 313 3.69 -3.07 6.42
N MET A 314 3.60 -2.34 5.31
CA MET A 314 2.47 -1.47 4.96
C MET A 314 1.78 -2.02 3.73
N ALA A 315 0.45 -2.20 3.81
CA ALA A 315 -0.37 -2.63 2.69
C ALA A 315 -1.29 -1.50 2.22
N PHE A 316 -1.48 -1.40 0.90
CA PHE A 316 -2.25 -0.36 0.21
C PHE A 316 -3.21 -1.00 -0.78
N GLY A 317 -4.45 -0.49 -0.84
CA GLY A 317 -5.51 -1.11 -1.61
C GLY A 317 -5.35 -1.07 -3.13
N GLY A 318 -4.78 0.01 -3.69
CA GLY A 318 -4.56 0.13 -5.14
C GLY A 318 -5.83 0.13 -5.98
N GLY A 319 -5.76 -0.47 -7.16
CA GLY A 319 -6.87 -0.65 -8.09
C GLY A 319 -7.96 -1.61 -7.58
N GLY A 320 -8.92 -1.89 -8.45
CA GLY A 320 -10.09 -2.71 -8.16
C GLY A 320 -11.39 -1.92 -8.34
N TYR A 321 -12.20 -2.34 -9.31
CA TYR A 321 -13.29 -1.54 -9.84
C TYR A 321 -14.64 -2.25 -9.74
N GLU A 322 -14.66 -3.55 -9.52
CA GLU A 322 -15.84 -4.30 -9.13
C GLU A 322 -15.93 -4.31 -7.58
N ARG A 323 -17.03 -3.76 -7.01
CA ARG A 323 -17.16 -3.45 -5.57
C ARG A 323 -17.11 -4.67 -4.67
N HIS A 324 -17.76 -5.76 -5.06
CA HIS A 324 -17.72 -7.00 -4.31
C HIS A 324 -16.31 -7.62 -4.32
N ASN A 325 -15.65 -7.65 -5.47
CA ASN A 325 -14.30 -8.18 -5.62
C ASN A 325 -13.32 -7.46 -4.72
N LEU A 326 -13.27 -6.11 -4.80
CA LEU A 326 -12.34 -5.33 -3.98
C LEU A 326 -12.62 -5.50 -2.48
N ALA A 327 -13.89 -5.56 -2.09
CA ALA A 327 -14.25 -5.74 -0.69
C ALA A 327 -13.76 -7.10 -0.17
N MET A 328 -13.97 -8.16 -0.92
CA MET A 328 -13.52 -9.51 -0.57
C MET A 328 -12.00 -9.66 -0.56
N ALA A 329 -11.30 -9.09 -1.56
CA ALA A 329 -9.83 -9.11 -1.64
C ALA A 329 -9.19 -8.38 -0.46
N TRP A 330 -9.65 -7.15 -0.19
CA TRP A 330 -9.10 -6.35 0.90
C TRP A 330 -9.47 -6.90 2.29
N CYS A 331 -10.62 -7.58 2.42
CA CYS A 331 -10.93 -8.36 3.61
C CYS A 331 -9.97 -9.56 3.78
N ALA A 332 -9.56 -10.21 2.68
CA ALA A 332 -8.55 -11.26 2.75
C ALA A 332 -7.19 -10.71 3.19
N VAL A 333 -6.77 -9.55 2.67
CA VAL A 333 -5.56 -8.84 3.13
C VAL A 333 -5.64 -8.51 4.62
N LEU A 334 -6.70 -7.84 5.07
CA LEU A 334 -6.87 -7.45 6.47
C LEU A 334 -6.88 -8.66 7.41
N ARG A 335 -7.52 -9.76 7.00
CA ARG A 335 -7.55 -11.01 7.76
C ARG A 335 -6.15 -11.60 7.96
N GLU A 336 -5.36 -11.65 6.90
CA GLU A 336 -3.99 -12.19 6.96
C GLU A 336 -3.02 -11.25 7.69
N LEU A 337 -3.15 -9.94 7.54
CA LEU A 337 -2.35 -8.99 8.32
C LEU A 337 -2.66 -9.09 9.82
N SER A 338 -3.91 -9.34 10.19
CA SER A 338 -4.38 -9.43 11.57
C SER A 338 -4.34 -10.84 12.18
N ALA A 339 -3.86 -11.84 11.45
CA ALA A 339 -3.67 -13.18 11.99
C ALA A 339 -2.54 -13.18 13.04
N ALA A 340 -2.68 -14.00 14.09
CA ALA A 340 -1.73 -14.12 15.19
C ALA A 340 -0.38 -14.72 14.75
#